data_a2baffb9a77325dc030d6681a7478b3b
#
_entry.id   a2baffb9a77325dc030d6681a7478b3b
#
_cell.length_a   1.000
_cell.length_b   1.000
_cell.length_c   1.000
_cell.angle_alpha   90.00
_cell.angle_beta   90.00
_cell.angle_gamma   90.00
#
_symmetry.space_group_name_H-M   'P 1'
#
loop_
_entity.id
_entity.type
_entity.pdbx_description
1 polymer ?
#
loop_
_entity_poly.entity_id
_entity_poly.type
_entity_poly.pdbx_seq_one_letter_code
_entity_poly.pdbx_strand_id
1 'polypeptide(L)'
;MTAEVDLEQKLNKAFTDMAIPGMAIIASRHGEVVYEKFAGYRHVARQTPVTAETIFGLASLTKSVVAVAVMILQDQGKLNVSDNVIKWLPELKQWNQFYKRNITIHHLLTHTAGFSGMGAFHLARRESIEHDPDGDYLFGSFSGPDYVYSVQDLLVAMIKEDAPFIGKPGEVFNYSNESYALLQEIVERASGEEFALFADMYIFDPLEMEHAIFTFDDLTNLDNLTELYAFTKETPKEVFHSPAWWASGSIYGVGALKASAIDVQKYLELFRQNGLVNGVQIVSTESMEAMQSVQITTPNGVSYGYGLVVGTYQGQHVVGHGGGVKGISSFMLATTDLTVTVLTNIAEVPAEDVAFLVLDEWLKGEPEKGSLNKIIPLSDGQLQQYVGYYETNERQSVEVSLINEGLRLHIQHQSIDVKPIGKDQFILPDGKKVTFIIDEQGAVRGIFRGMRFIQKRSEAVGDESE
;
A
#
# COMPACT_ATOMS: atom_id res chain seq x y z
N MET A 1 -16.53 22.06 -25.74
CA MET A 1 -15.89 22.07 -24.43
C MET A 1 -14.52 21.51 -24.65
N THR A 2 -13.49 22.15 -24.15
CA THR A 2 -12.11 21.60 -24.23
C THR A 2 -12.01 20.41 -23.27
N ALA A 3 -11.15 19.45 -23.55
CA ALA A 3 -10.93 18.26 -22.72
C ALA A 3 -10.61 18.62 -21.25
N GLU A 4 -9.83 19.65 -21.03
CA GLU A 4 -9.47 20.18 -19.69
C GLU A 4 -10.71 20.63 -18.86
N VAL A 5 -11.76 21.16 -19.51
CA VAL A 5 -13.01 21.53 -18.83
C VAL A 5 -13.77 20.26 -18.37
N ASP A 6 -13.67 19.17 -19.12
CA ASP A 6 -14.29 17.89 -18.74
C ASP A 6 -13.57 17.24 -17.55
N LEU A 7 -12.23 17.26 -17.53
CA LEU A 7 -11.42 16.79 -16.39
C LEU A 7 -11.77 17.56 -15.11
N GLU A 8 -11.77 18.89 -15.17
CA GLU A 8 -12.12 19.74 -14.02
C GLU A 8 -13.52 19.42 -13.47
N GLN A 9 -14.51 19.21 -14.34
CA GLN A 9 -15.85 18.86 -13.91
C GLN A 9 -15.89 17.49 -13.22
N LYS A 10 -15.18 16.48 -13.75
CA LYS A 10 -15.09 15.14 -13.17
C LYS A 10 -14.40 15.16 -11.79
N LEU A 11 -13.28 15.88 -11.69
CA LEU A 11 -12.55 16.00 -10.43
C LEU A 11 -13.34 16.78 -9.36
N ASN A 12 -14.00 17.89 -9.74
CA ASN A 12 -14.85 18.64 -8.84
C ASN A 12 -16.04 17.79 -8.36
N LYS A 13 -16.63 17.01 -9.24
CA LYS A 13 -17.70 16.09 -8.87
C LYS A 13 -17.20 15.03 -7.88
N ALA A 14 -16.08 14.37 -8.18
CA ALA A 14 -15.48 13.36 -7.30
C ALA A 14 -15.16 13.96 -5.91
N PHE A 15 -14.54 15.14 -5.88
CA PHE A 15 -14.22 15.85 -4.65
C PHE A 15 -15.47 16.14 -3.80
N THR A 16 -16.55 16.63 -4.44
CA THR A 16 -17.79 16.99 -3.74
C THR A 16 -18.57 15.75 -3.30
N ASP A 17 -18.73 14.77 -4.19
CA ASP A 17 -19.53 13.55 -3.91
C ASP A 17 -18.89 12.72 -2.78
N MET A 18 -17.57 12.76 -2.64
CA MET A 18 -16.84 12.04 -1.59
C MET A 18 -16.60 12.89 -0.33
N ALA A 19 -17.04 14.15 -0.32
CA ALA A 19 -16.83 15.07 0.79
C ALA A 19 -15.37 15.14 1.27
N ILE A 20 -14.41 15.18 0.33
CA ILE A 20 -12.97 15.18 0.65
C ILE A 20 -12.60 16.52 1.32
N PRO A 21 -12.00 16.52 2.55
CA PRO A 21 -11.69 17.78 3.22
C PRO A 21 -10.55 18.55 2.54
N GLY A 22 -9.52 17.85 2.10
CA GLY A 22 -8.37 18.43 1.41
C GLY A 22 -7.71 17.46 0.43
N MET A 23 -7.33 17.95 -0.73
CA MET A 23 -6.70 17.17 -1.80
C MET A 23 -5.66 17.99 -2.56
N ALA A 24 -4.53 17.38 -2.87
CA ALA A 24 -3.52 17.89 -3.79
C ALA A 24 -3.31 16.92 -4.94
N ILE A 25 -3.35 17.42 -6.17
CA ILE A 25 -3.05 16.71 -7.40
C ILE A 25 -2.00 17.50 -8.17
N ILE A 26 -0.94 16.83 -8.61
CA ILE A 26 0.04 17.39 -9.56
C ILE A 26 0.30 16.34 -10.64
N ALA A 27 0.30 16.77 -11.89
CA ALA A 27 0.81 15.99 -13.00
C ALA A 27 1.92 16.78 -13.70
N SER A 28 3.03 16.10 -14.02
CA SER A 28 4.15 16.70 -14.75
C SER A 28 4.44 15.89 -16.01
N ARG A 29 4.89 16.58 -17.04
CA ARG A 29 5.35 15.98 -18.29
C ARG A 29 6.81 16.37 -18.52
N HIS A 30 7.69 15.39 -18.61
CA HIS A 30 9.14 15.62 -18.74
C HIS A 30 9.71 16.55 -17.66
N GLY A 31 9.17 16.48 -16.43
CA GLY A 31 9.57 17.30 -15.29
C GLY A 31 8.89 18.68 -15.22
N GLU A 32 8.11 19.08 -16.21
CA GLU A 32 7.34 20.33 -16.20
C GLU A 32 5.91 20.08 -15.74
N VAL A 33 5.40 20.84 -14.78
CA VAL A 33 4.01 20.73 -14.31
C VAL A 33 3.06 21.10 -15.46
N VAL A 34 2.19 20.17 -15.83
CA VAL A 34 1.17 20.36 -16.86
C VAL A 34 -0.23 20.47 -16.29
N TYR A 35 -0.42 20.03 -15.05
CA TYR A 35 -1.68 20.15 -14.32
C TYR A 35 -1.43 20.18 -12.82
N GLU A 36 -2.14 21.06 -12.13
CA GLU A 36 -2.18 21.10 -10.68
C GLU A 36 -3.58 21.43 -10.17
N LYS A 37 -3.97 20.80 -9.08
CA LYS A 37 -5.21 21.11 -8.39
C LYS A 37 -5.05 20.94 -6.90
N PHE A 38 -5.28 22.04 -6.18
CA PHE A 38 -5.31 22.08 -4.73
C PHE A 38 -6.74 22.42 -4.30
N ALA A 39 -7.43 21.48 -3.69
CA ALA A 39 -8.84 21.63 -3.35
C ALA A 39 -9.06 21.44 -1.85
N GLY A 40 -10.00 22.20 -1.29
CA GLY A 40 -10.35 22.14 0.12
C GLY A 40 -9.29 22.68 1.06
N TYR A 41 -9.24 22.12 2.26
CA TYR A 41 -8.48 22.68 3.37
C TYR A 41 -7.56 21.65 4.01
N ARG A 42 -6.30 22.06 4.31
CA ARG A 42 -5.41 21.29 5.18
C ARG A 42 -5.87 21.36 6.65
N HIS A 43 -6.66 22.40 7.01
CA HIS A 43 -7.27 22.58 8.29
C HIS A 43 -8.69 23.19 8.09
N VAL A 44 -9.73 22.36 8.14
CA VAL A 44 -11.12 22.76 7.82
C VAL A 44 -11.63 23.86 8.77
N ALA A 45 -11.47 23.68 10.09
CA ALA A 45 -12.00 24.61 11.07
C ALA A 45 -11.39 26.03 10.97
N ARG A 46 -10.13 26.13 10.53
CA ARG A 46 -9.44 27.42 10.30
C ARG A 46 -9.55 27.89 8.86
N GLN A 47 -10.17 27.11 7.98
CA GLN A 47 -10.24 27.38 6.54
C GLN A 47 -8.85 27.62 5.89
N THR A 48 -7.82 26.91 6.38
CA THR A 48 -6.47 27.03 5.82
C THR A 48 -6.39 26.17 4.56
N PRO A 49 -6.18 26.74 3.37
CA PRO A 49 -6.27 25.99 2.13
C PRO A 49 -5.13 24.98 1.96
N VAL A 50 -5.36 23.96 1.13
CA VAL A 50 -4.32 23.10 0.60
C VAL A 50 -3.48 23.87 -0.41
N THR A 51 -2.17 23.67 -0.39
CA THR A 51 -1.20 24.24 -1.35
C THR A 51 -0.27 23.15 -1.87
N ALA A 52 0.58 23.47 -2.84
CA ALA A 52 1.61 22.56 -3.38
C ALA A 52 2.57 22.03 -2.30
N GLU A 53 2.83 22.85 -1.28
CA GLU A 53 3.75 22.59 -0.16
C GLU A 53 3.04 21.95 1.05
N THR A 54 1.72 21.73 1.00
CA THR A 54 1.01 21.08 2.10
C THR A 54 1.55 19.66 2.29
N ILE A 55 1.97 19.36 3.52
CA ILE A 55 2.55 18.07 3.89
C ILE A 55 1.42 17.10 4.22
N PHE A 56 1.37 16.00 3.47
CA PHE A 56 0.43 14.89 3.67
C PHE A 56 1.16 13.64 4.13
N GLY A 57 0.45 12.73 4.80
CA GLY A 57 0.93 11.37 4.98
C GLY A 57 0.92 10.61 3.65
N LEU A 58 1.97 9.85 3.40
CA LEU A 58 2.09 9.07 2.16
C LEU A 58 1.75 7.60 2.36
N ALA A 59 1.67 7.15 3.60
CA ALA A 59 1.42 5.74 3.92
C ALA A 59 2.34 4.81 3.11
N SER A 60 1.79 3.79 2.44
CA SER A 60 2.58 2.75 1.77
C SER A 60 3.40 3.20 0.56
N LEU A 61 3.30 4.44 0.08
CA LEU A 61 4.26 4.98 -0.89
C LEU A 61 5.69 4.91 -0.34
N THR A 62 5.85 4.98 0.99
CA THR A 62 7.11 4.79 1.71
C THR A 62 7.87 3.53 1.28
N LYS A 63 7.16 2.47 0.92
CA LYS A 63 7.79 1.20 0.52
C LYS A 63 8.70 1.34 -0.70
N SER A 64 8.35 2.19 -1.64
CA SER A 64 9.22 2.47 -2.78
C SER A 64 10.53 3.13 -2.35
N VAL A 65 10.50 4.00 -1.32
CA VAL A 65 11.71 4.63 -0.76
C VAL A 65 12.62 3.59 -0.11
N VAL A 66 12.06 2.63 0.63
CA VAL A 66 12.83 1.49 1.16
C VAL A 66 13.48 0.68 0.03
N ALA A 67 12.73 0.41 -1.04
CA ALA A 67 13.26 -0.32 -2.19
C ALA A 67 14.40 0.46 -2.88
N VAL A 68 14.25 1.78 -3.07
CA VAL A 68 15.33 2.66 -3.59
C VAL A 68 16.56 2.58 -2.68
N ALA A 69 16.40 2.64 -1.36
CA ALA A 69 17.50 2.54 -0.41
C ALA A 69 18.25 1.19 -0.53
N VAL A 70 17.51 0.09 -0.68
CA VAL A 70 18.10 -1.23 -0.93
C VAL A 70 18.89 -1.25 -2.23
N MET A 71 18.36 -0.65 -3.31
CA MET A 71 19.06 -0.61 -4.60
C MET A 71 20.29 0.29 -4.58
N ILE A 72 20.28 1.40 -3.88
CA ILE A 72 21.48 2.22 -3.64
C ILE A 72 22.58 1.40 -2.96
N LEU A 73 22.23 0.64 -1.93
CA LEU A 73 23.19 -0.21 -1.22
C LEU A 73 23.68 -1.38 -2.09
N GLN A 74 22.86 -1.91 -2.98
CA GLN A 74 23.26 -2.89 -3.98
C GLN A 74 24.27 -2.30 -4.96
N ASP A 75 24.01 -1.10 -5.50
CA ASP A 75 24.91 -0.39 -6.41
C ASP A 75 26.27 -0.08 -5.75
N GLN A 76 26.25 0.19 -4.42
CA GLN A 76 27.46 0.35 -3.61
C GLN A 76 28.17 -0.97 -3.29
N GLY A 77 27.61 -2.11 -3.67
CA GLY A 77 28.16 -3.45 -3.35
C GLY A 77 28.10 -3.83 -1.88
N LYS A 78 27.30 -3.12 -1.06
CA LYS A 78 27.16 -3.39 0.38
C LYS A 78 26.23 -4.57 0.67
N LEU A 79 25.22 -4.78 -0.17
CA LEU A 79 24.32 -5.93 -0.12
C LEU A 79 23.99 -6.41 -1.53
N ASN A 80 23.29 -7.55 -1.64
CA ASN A 80 22.71 -8.04 -2.88
C ASN A 80 21.27 -8.50 -2.61
N VAL A 81 20.33 -8.23 -3.52
CA VAL A 81 18.92 -8.66 -3.35
C VAL A 81 18.78 -10.18 -3.23
N SER A 82 19.76 -10.97 -3.71
CA SER A 82 19.84 -12.41 -3.53
C SER A 82 20.37 -12.85 -2.16
N ASP A 83 20.89 -11.93 -1.34
CA ASP A 83 21.36 -12.26 0.01
C ASP A 83 20.25 -12.90 0.83
N ASN A 84 20.58 -13.98 1.54
CA ASN A 84 19.68 -14.54 2.54
C ASN A 84 19.48 -13.54 3.68
N VAL A 85 18.23 -13.29 4.05
CA VAL A 85 17.84 -12.33 5.10
C VAL A 85 18.56 -12.63 6.43
N ILE A 86 18.83 -13.89 6.74
CA ILE A 86 19.54 -14.31 7.96
C ILE A 86 20.99 -13.78 8.03
N LYS A 87 21.60 -13.45 6.89
CA LYS A 87 22.92 -12.79 6.85
C LYS A 87 22.86 -11.45 7.60
N TRP A 88 21.76 -10.74 7.44
CA TRP A 88 21.54 -9.41 7.96
C TRP A 88 20.80 -9.41 9.30
N LEU A 89 19.84 -10.34 9.47
CA LEU A 89 18.97 -10.50 10.63
C LEU A 89 19.17 -11.89 11.27
N PRO A 90 20.32 -12.15 11.92
CA PRO A 90 20.65 -13.46 12.46
C PRO A 90 19.69 -13.91 13.58
N GLU A 91 18.95 -12.99 14.20
CA GLU A 91 17.93 -13.25 15.22
C GLU A 91 16.84 -14.18 14.69
N LEU A 92 16.51 -14.10 13.39
CA LEU A 92 15.53 -14.95 12.73
C LEU A 92 15.91 -16.43 12.69
N LYS A 93 17.15 -16.79 13.07
CA LYS A 93 17.53 -18.19 13.28
C LYS A 93 16.73 -18.85 14.41
N GLN A 94 16.25 -18.07 15.36
CA GLN A 94 15.40 -18.54 16.46
C GLN A 94 14.00 -18.92 15.97
N TRP A 95 13.55 -18.39 14.85
CA TRP A 95 12.31 -18.78 14.21
C TRP A 95 12.55 -19.98 13.30
N ASN A 96 12.31 -21.17 13.82
CA ASN A 96 12.66 -22.45 13.16
C ASN A 96 12.02 -22.62 11.78
N GLN A 97 10.82 -22.13 11.59
CA GLN A 97 10.14 -22.15 10.27
C GLN A 97 10.82 -21.21 9.28
N PHE A 98 11.30 -20.02 9.70
CA PHE A 98 11.98 -19.04 8.87
C PHE A 98 13.35 -19.53 8.43
N TYR A 99 14.16 -20.04 9.36
CA TYR A 99 15.55 -20.45 9.12
C TYR A 99 15.68 -21.45 7.96
N LYS A 100 14.74 -22.39 7.84
CA LYS A 100 14.76 -23.45 6.82
C LYS A 100 14.32 -23.01 5.43
N ARG A 101 13.86 -21.76 5.24
CA ARG A 101 13.17 -21.34 4.00
C ARG A 101 14.04 -20.61 3.00
N ASN A 102 15.28 -20.23 3.32
CA ASN A 102 16.16 -19.46 2.43
C ASN A 102 15.50 -18.18 1.87
N ILE A 103 14.82 -17.44 2.74
CA ILE A 103 14.20 -16.16 2.37
C ILE A 103 15.30 -15.15 2.05
N THR A 104 15.20 -14.47 0.91
CA THR A 104 16.15 -13.45 0.45
C THR A 104 15.55 -12.05 0.53
N ILE A 105 16.38 -11.03 0.39
CA ILE A 105 15.95 -9.62 0.26
C ILE A 105 14.96 -9.46 -0.89
N HIS A 106 15.20 -10.13 -2.04
CA HIS A 106 14.25 -10.18 -3.16
C HIS A 106 12.84 -10.61 -2.73
N HIS A 107 12.74 -11.67 -1.92
CA HIS A 107 11.44 -12.16 -1.46
C HIS A 107 10.71 -11.17 -0.53
N LEU A 108 11.46 -10.38 0.25
CA LEU A 108 10.88 -9.29 1.05
C LEU A 108 10.38 -8.15 0.18
N LEU A 109 11.20 -7.70 -0.79
CA LEU A 109 10.88 -6.63 -1.73
C LEU A 109 9.63 -6.93 -2.57
N THR A 110 9.43 -8.19 -2.93
CA THR A 110 8.34 -8.65 -3.79
C THR A 110 7.14 -9.21 -3.04
N HIS A 111 7.12 -9.13 -1.70
CA HIS A 111 6.05 -9.70 -0.87
C HIS A 111 5.84 -11.21 -1.08
N THR A 112 6.91 -11.94 -1.40
CA THR A 112 6.86 -13.38 -1.69
C THR A 112 7.62 -14.23 -0.67
N ALA A 113 7.92 -13.68 0.52
CA ALA A 113 8.55 -14.41 1.61
C ALA A 113 7.70 -15.58 2.15
N GLY A 114 6.41 -15.61 1.79
CA GLY A 114 5.45 -16.62 2.25
C GLY A 114 4.84 -16.30 3.61
N PHE A 115 4.98 -15.08 4.11
CA PHE A 115 4.29 -14.66 5.34
C PHE A 115 2.79 -14.72 5.16
N SER A 116 2.08 -15.28 6.14
CA SER A 116 0.64 -15.08 6.29
C SER A 116 0.37 -13.65 6.76
N GLY A 117 -0.86 -13.17 6.75
CA GLY A 117 -1.14 -11.90 7.42
C GLY A 117 -0.76 -12.02 8.90
N MET A 118 0.21 -11.20 9.35
CA MET A 118 0.73 -11.22 10.71
C MET A 118 0.18 -10.04 11.51
N GLY A 119 -0.17 -10.28 12.78
CA GLY A 119 -0.64 -9.23 13.69
C GLY A 119 0.46 -8.37 14.29
N ALA A 120 1.72 -8.81 14.17
CA ALA A 120 2.87 -8.19 14.85
C ALA A 120 3.04 -6.70 14.54
N PHE A 121 2.85 -6.28 13.28
CA PHE A 121 2.97 -4.86 12.91
C PHE A 121 1.87 -3.98 13.50
N HIS A 122 0.67 -4.52 13.77
CA HIS A 122 -0.39 -3.73 14.40
C HIS A 122 -0.01 -3.30 15.82
N LEU A 123 0.81 -4.11 16.52
CA LEU A 123 1.32 -3.77 17.84
C LEU A 123 2.25 -2.53 17.82
N ALA A 124 2.87 -2.23 16.67
CA ALA A 124 3.70 -1.04 16.52
C ALA A 124 2.89 0.27 16.53
N ARG A 125 1.62 0.20 16.16
CA ARG A 125 0.70 1.35 16.20
C ARG A 125 -0.17 1.41 17.44
N ARG A 126 -0.10 0.37 18.27
CA ARG A 126 -0.99 0.19 19.41
C ARG A 126 -1.02 1.40 20.32
N GLU A 127 0.13 1.89 20.75
CA GLU A 127 0.19 3.02 21.68
C GLU A 127 -0.49 4.27 21.12
N SER A 128 -0.22 4.61 19.87
CA SER A 128 -0.82 5.79 19.22
C SER A 128 -2.30 5.62 18.94
N ILE A 129 -2.78 4.40 18.70
CA ILE A 129 -4.21 4.11 18.52
C ILE A 129 -4.96 4.18 19.86
N GLU A 130 -4.39 3.61 20.92
CA GLU A 130 -4.99 3.65 22.26
C GLU A 130 -5.04 5.08 22.86
N HIS A 131 -4.11 5.96 22.45
CA HIS A 131 -4.13 7.38 22.82
C HIS A 131 -4.99 8.25 21.89
N ASP A 132 -5.44 7.73 20.75
CA ASP A 132 -6.36 8.43 19.86
C ASP A 132 -7.79 8.35 20.43
N PRO A 133 -8.47 9.48 20.71
CA PRO A 133 -9.87 9.45 21.16
C PRO A 133 -10.81 8.65 20.25
N ASP A 134 -10.47 8.56 18.96
CA ASP A 134 -11.26 7.85 17.95
C ASP A 134 -10.71 6.45 17.66
N GLY A 135 -9.63 6.03 18.33
CA GLY A 135 -8.88 4.82 18.05
C GLY A 135 -9.73 3.55 18.13
N ASP A 136 -10.44 3.36 19.24
CA ASP A 136 -11.34 2.22 19.44
C ASP A 136 -12.48 2.21 18.40
N TYR A 137 -13.03 3.37 18.08
CA TYR A 137 -14.06 3.49 17.06
C TYR A 137 -13.56 3.15 15.67
N LEU A 138 -12.37 3.63 15.27
CA LEU A 138 -11.84 3.45 13.92
C LEU A 138 -11.14 2.10 13.70
N PHE A 139 -10.39 1.62 14.69
CA PHE A 139 -9.58 0.41 14.58
C PHE A 139 -10.13 -0.76 15.43
N GLY A 140 -10.60 -0.46 16.64
CA GLY A 140 -10.99 -1.45 17.64
C GLY A 140 -9.89 -1.68 18.68
N SER A 141 -10.25 -2.42 19.75
CA SER A 141 -9.39 -2.64 20.90
C SER A 141 -8.29 -3.67 20.65
N PHE A 142 -7.17 -3.52 21.32
CA PHE A 142 -6.09 -4.50 21.35
C PHE A 142 -6.27 -5.48 22.51
N SER A 143 -5.78 -6.70 22.33
CA SER A 143 -5.71 -7.72 23.38
C SER A 143 -4.25 -7.97 23.80
N GLY A 144 -4.05 -8.41 25.06
CA GLY A 144 -2.72 -8.73 25.59
C GLY A 144 -1.88 -7.51 25.97
N PRO A 145 -0.69 -7.70 26.53
CA PRO A 145 0.15 -6.63 27.07
C PRO A 145 1.23 -6.12 26.09
N ASP A 146 1.38 -6.73 24.92
CA ASP A 146 2.55 -6.51 24.06
C ASP A 146 2.46 -5.18 23.28
N TYR A 147 3.58 -4.47 23.22
CA TYR A 147 3.83 -3.29 22.40
C TYR A 147 5.08 -3.52 21.55
N VAL A 148 5.16 -2.83 20.43
CA VAL A 148 6.30 -2.85 19.51
C VAL A 148 6.69 -1.40 19.22
N TYR A 149 7.92 -1.02 19.52
CA TYR A 149 8.43 0.34 19.30
C TYR A 149 9.53 0.43 18.24
N SER A 150 10.13 -0.71 17.93
CA SER A 150 11.26 -0.81 17.01
C SER A 150 11.16 -2.06 16.14
N VAL A 151 11.99 -2.13 15.10
CA VAL A 151 12.09 -3.36 14.29
C VAL A 151 12.62 -4.53 15.12
N GLN A 152 13.44 -4.28 16.14
CA GLN A 152 13.90 -5.34 17.07
C GLN A 152 12.74 -5.94 17.86
N ASP A 153 11.84 -5.10 18.38
CA ASP A 153 10.64 -5.57 19.08
C ASP A 153 9.73 -6.33 18.12
N LEU A 154 9.61 -5.83 16.87
CA LEU A 154 8.83 -6.49 15.82
C LEU A 154 9.38 -7.90 15.52
N LEU A 155 10.70 -8.07 15.41
CA LEU A 155 11.33 -9.39 15.23
C LEU A 155 10.97 -10.34 16.36
N VAL A 156 11.02 -9.87 17.61
CA VAL A 156 10.62 -10.66 18.78
C VAL A 156 9.16 -11.05 18.72
N ALA A 157 8.28 -10.10 18.36
CA ALA A 157 6.85 -10.36 18.23
C ALA A 157 6.54 -11.37 17.10
N MET A 158 7.18 -11.25 15.94
CA MET A 158 7.03 -12.19 14.82
C MET A 158 7.47 -13.60 15.18
N ILE A 159 8.62 -13.74 15.89
CA ILE A 159 9.13 -15.03 16.36
C ILE A 159 8.18 -15.66 17.39
N LYS A 160 7.61 -14.84 18.30
CA LYS A 160 6.65 -15.26 19.32
C LYS A 160 5.31 -15.69 18.71
N GLU A 161 4.83 -14.95 17.72
CA GLU A 161 3.58 -15.26 17.02
C GLU A 161 3.66 -16.59 16.26
N ASP A 162 4.86 -16.93 15.75
CA ASP A 162 5.15 -18.16 14.99
C ASP A 162 4.08 -18.48 13.93
N ALA A 163 3.58 -17.43 13.27
CA ALA A 163 2.49 -17.54 12.31
C ALA A 163 2.87 -18.49 11.15
N PRO A 164 1.94 -19.32 10.66
CA PRO A 164 2.24 -20.28 9.61
C PRO A 164 2.56 -19.56 8.29
N PHE A 165 3.49 -20.12 7.53
CA PHE A 165 3.77 -19.65 6.18
C PHE A 165 2.70 -20.17 5.20
N ILE A 166 2.31 -19.33 4.24
CA ILE A 166 1.30 -19.66 3.24
C ILE A 166 1.84 -20.36 1.99
N GLY A 167 3.16 -20.38 1.81
CA GLY A 167 3.84 -20.99 0.67
C GLY A 167 5.35 -21.00 0.83
N LYS A 168 6.08 -21.51 -0.18
CA LYS A 168 7.52 -21.36 -0.26
C LYS A 168 7.89 -19.94 -0.68
N PRO A 169 9.12 -19.45 -0.35
CA PRO A 169 9.60 -18.18 -0.87
C PRO A 169 9.54 -18.14 -2.41
N GLY A 170 9.01 -17.05 -2.96
CA GLY A 170 8.79 -16.87 -4.39
C GLY A 170 7.49 -17.47 -4.95
N GLU A 171 6.77 -18.29 -4.19
CA GLU A 171 5.61 -19.04 -4.72
C GLU A 171 4.30 -18.24 -4.66
N VAL A 172 4.06 -17.53 -3.55
CA VAL A 172 2.81 -16.83 -3.30
C VAL A 172 3.06 -15.39 -2.96
N PHE A 173 2.40 -14.50 -3.69
CA PHE A 173 2.36 -13.08 -3.32
C PHE A 173 1.39 -12.88 -2.15
N ASN A 174 1.86 -12.21 -1.10
CA ASN A 174 1.02 -11.71 -0.02
C ASN A 174 1.63 -10.42 0.54
N TYR A 175 0.97 -9.31 0.31
CA TYR A 175 1.45 -8.00 0.76
C TYR A 175 1.73 -8.01 2.27
N SER A 176 2.95 -7.70 2.68
CA SER A 176 3.41 -7.78 4.08
C SER A 176 4.09 -6.48 4.50
N ASN A 177 3.60 -5.89 5.56
CA ASN A 177 4.20 -4.74 6.22
C ASN A 177 5.49 -5.14 6.93
N GLU A 178 5.51 -6.31 7.54
CA GLU A 178 6.67 -6.88 8.22
C GLU A 178 7.87 -7.00 7.28
N SER A 179 7.63 -7.42 6.02
CA SER A 179 8.70 -7.49 5.02
C SER A 179 9.43 -6.16 4.87
N TYR A 180 8.72 -5.05 4.82
CA TYR A 180 9.31 -3.73 4.64
C TYR A 180 9.91 -3.15 5.93
N ALA A 181 9.40 -3.53 7.09
CA ALA A 181 10.08 -3.26 8.36
C ALA A 181 11.43 -4.01 8.45
N LEU A 182 11.47 -5.29 8.03
CA LEU A 182 12.72 -6.05 7.96
C LEU A 182 13.71 -5.45 6.94
N LEU A 183 13.23 -4.95 5.80
CA LEU A 183 14.06 -4.26 4.80
C LEU A 183 14.66 -2.98 5.35
N GLN A 184 13.90 -2.18 6.13
CA GLN A 184 14.44 -1.02 6.83
C GLN A 184 15.64 -1.41 7.69
N GLU A 185 15.50 -2.41 8.55
CA GLU A 185 16.58 -2.87 9.43
C GLU A 185 17.79 -3.38 8.64
N ILE A 186 17.55 -4.04 7.49
CA ILE A 186 18.63 -4.48 6.60
C ILE A 186 19.37 -3.26 6.02
N VAL A 187 18.65 -2.20 5.62
CA VAL A 187 19.25 -0.95 5.16
C VAL A 187 20.12 -0.35 6.25
N GLU A 188 19.61 -0.24 7.48
CA GLU A 188 20.35 0.30 8.63
C GLU A 188 21.63 -0.50 8.92
N ARG A 189 21.55 -1.82 8.94
CA ARG A 189 22.73 -2.68 9.18
C ARG A 189 23.74 -2.68 8.05
N ALA A 190 23.27 -2.56 6.81
CA ALA A 190 24.17 -2.54 5.64
C ALA A 190 24.82 -1.18 5.42
N SER A 191 24.16 -0.10 5.78
CA SER A 191 24.69 1.27 5.67
C SER A 191 25.51 1.67 6.89
N GLY A 192 25.07 1.27 8.08
CA GLY A 192 25.55 1.77 9.37
C GLY A 192 24.85 3.07 9.81
N GLU A 193 23.82 3.51 9.11
CA GLU A 193 23.04 4.73 9.34
C GLU A 193 21.59 4.40 9.71
N GLU A 194 20.94 5.20 10.53
CA GLU A 194 19.48 5.11 10.73
C GLU A 194 18.74 5.35 9.41
N PHE A 195 17.63 4.65 9.19
CA PHE A 195 16.92 4.66 7.91
C PHE A 195 16.46 6.06 7.50
N ALA A 196 15.93 6.86 8.43
CA ALA A 196 15.49 8.22 8.12
C ALA A 196 16.67 9.07 7.64
N LEU A 197 17.80 9.03 8.35
CA LEU A 197 19.02 9.74 7.96
C LEU A 197 19.57 9.25 6.62
N PHE A 198 19.55 7.93 6.39
CA PHE A 198 19.96 7.37 5.10
C PHE A 198 19.09 7.90 3.95
N ALA A 199 17.77 7.93 4.13
CA ALA A 199 16.86 8.42 3.11
C ALA A 199 17.05 9.92 2.84
N ASP A 200 17.25 10.72 3.89
CA ASP A 200 17.56 12.14 3.76
C ASP A 200 18.83 12.35 2.92
N MET A 201 19.94 11.75 3.31
CA MET A 201 21.24 11.94 2.68
C MET A 201 21.34 11.45 1.23
N TYR A 202 20.72 10.30 0.94
CA TYR A 202 20.92 9.59 -0.33
C TYR A 202 19.73 9.65 -1.28
N ILE A 203 18.55 10.09 -0.81
CA ILE A 203 17.34 10.17 -1.63
C ILE A 203 16.76 11.58 -1.60
N PHE A 204 16.40 12.12 -0.43
CA PHE A 204 15.63 13.35 -0.35
C PHE A 204 16.46 14.59 -0.64
N ASP A 205 17.65 14.74 -0.06
CA ASP A 205 18.56 15.85 -0.32
C ASP A 205 18.98 15.93 -1.81
N PRO A 206 19.42 14.81 -2.46
CA PRO A 206 19.74 14.83 -3.89
C PRO A 206 18.55 15.16 -4.80
N LEU A 207 17.33 14.88 -4.36
CA LEU A 207 16.09 15.19 -5.07
C LEU A 207 15.50 16.54 -4.67
N GLU A 208 16.14 17.28 -3.74
CA GLU A 208 15.66 18.56 -3.23
C GLU A 208 14.24 18.48 -2.62
N MET A 209 13.92 17.37 -1.92
CA MET A 209 12.62 17.13 -1.27
C MET A 209 12.57 17.80 0.10
N GLU A 210 12.31 19.09 0.14
CA GLU A 210 12.43 19.93 1.33
C GLU A 210 11.39 19.64 2.43
N HIS A 211 10.26 18.99 2.08
CA HIS A 211 9.15 18.71 2.99
C HIS A 211 8.97 17.21 3.26
N ALA A 212 9.96 16.37 2.90
CA ALA A 212 9.91 14.94 3.15
C ALA A 212 10.43 14.61 4.55
N ILE A 213 9.61 13.97 5.39
CA ILE A 213 9.97 13.65 6.77
C ILE A 213 9.42 12.29 7.20
N PHE A 214 10.15 11.59 8.08
CA PHE A 214 9.68 10.33 8.69
C PHE A 214 9.17 10.49 10.11
N THR A 215 9.67 11.49 10.86
CA THR A 215 9.36 11.65 12.27
C THR A 215 7.85 11.85 12.55
N PHE A 216 7.44 11.42 13.73
CA PHE A 216 6.17 11.77 14.36
C PHE A 216 6.36 12.74 15.54
N ASP A 217 7.62 13.03 15.90
CA ASP A 217 7.95 13.98 16.93
C ASP A 217 7.82 15.40 16.37
N ASP A 218 7.33 16.30 17.19
CA ASP A 218 7.20 17.73 16.87
C ASP A 218 6.37 18.09 15.62
N LEU A 219 5.43 17.21 15.20
CA LEU A 219 4.52 17.48 14.08
C LEU A 219 3.76 18.81 14.25
N THR A 220 3.52 19.23 15.50
CA THR A 220 2.84 20.50 15.82
C THR A 220 3.65 21.73 15.41
N ASN A 221 4.95 21.59 15.19
CA ASN A 221 5.84 22.67 14.76
C ASN A 221 5.93 22.80 13.23
N LEU A 222 5.24 21.93 12.48
CA LEU A 222 5.20 21.98 11.02
C LEU A 222 4.04 22.83 10.54
N ASP A 223 4.33 24.04 10.07
CA ASP A 223 3.33 25.02 9.64
C ASP A 223 2.43 24.52 8.50
N ASN A 224 2.94 23.67 7.63
CA ASN A 224 2.26 23.18 6.43
C ASN A 224 1.67 21.76 6.56
N LEU A 225 1.74 21.15 7.74
CA LEU A 225 1.15 19.81 7.94
C LEU A 225 -0.38 19.86 7.84
N THR A 226 -0.97 18.89 7.14
CA THR A 226 -2.41 18.72 7.10
C THR A 226 -2.94 18.09 8.39
N GLU A 227 -4.14 18.46 8.80
CA GLU A 227 -4.91 17.69 9.79
C GLU A 227 -5.56 16.49 9.12
N LEU A 228 -5.90 15.49 9.92
CA LEU A 228 -6.50 14.24 9.46
C LEU A 228 -8.00 14.22 9.75
N TYR A 229 -8.72 13.57 8.84
CA TYR A 229 -10.16 13.40 8.90
C TYR A 229 -10.53 11.94 8.69
N ALA A 230 -11.69 11.52 9.19
CA ALA A 230 -12.20 10.17 9.01
C ALA A 230 -13.69 10.20 8.63
N PHE A 231 -14.16 9.09 8.07
CA PHE A 231 -15.59 8.85 7.88
C PHE A 231 -16.18 8.14 9.07
N THR A 232 -17.42 8.46 9.39
CA THR A 232 -18.24 7.68 10.33
C THR A 232 -18.50 6.28 9.74
N LYS A 233 -18.76 5.29 10.61
CA LYS A 233 -19.11 3.92 10.20
C LYS A 233 -20.57 3.76 9.80
N GLU A 234 -21.41 4.73 10.17
CA GLU A 234 -22.85 4.78 9.90
C GLU A 234 -23.11 5.11 8.42
N THR A 235 -24.35 4.86 7.98
CA THR A 235 -24.79 5.20 6.62
C THR A 235 -25.96 6.19 6.69
N PRO A 236 -25.86 7.38 6.05
CA PRO A 236 -24.76 7.83 5.19
C PRO A 236 -23.49 8.13 5.98
N LYS A 237 -22.32 7.95 5.36
CA LYS A 237 -21.04 8.33 5.97
C LYS A 237 -20.93 9.85 6.08
N GLU A 238 -20.46 10.31 7.22
CA GLU A 238 -20.17 11.72 7.47
C GLU A 238 -18.67 11.89 7.76
N VAL A 239 -18.12 13.05 7.39
CA VAL A 239 -16.73 13.39 7.66
C VAL A 239 -16.61 14.04 9.04
N PHE A 240 -15.65 13.59 9.83
CA PHE A 240 -15.32 14.22 11.12
C PHE A 240 -13.81 14.43 11.27
N HIS A 241 -13.45 15.38 12.11
CA HIS A 241 -12.06 15.69 12.43
C HIS A 241 -11.49 14.64 13.38
N SER A 242 -10.40 13.99 13.00
CA SER A 242 -9.71 12.95 13.76
C SER A 242 -8.20 13.14 13.64
N PRO A 243 -7.62 14.12 14.39
CA PRO A 243 -6.29 14.67 14.11
C PRO A 243 -5.14 13.78 14.53
N ALA A 244 -5.35 12.77 15.35
CA ALA A 244 -4.25 11.92 15.83
C ALA A 244 -3.58 11.14 14.72
N TRP A 245 -2.27 11.25 14.60
CA TRP A 245 -1.45 10.45 13.70
C TRP A 245 -1.10 9.11 14.33
N TRP A 246 -1.28 8.02 13.60
CA TRP A 246 -0.93 6.69 14.07
C TRP A 246 0.54 6.38 13.78
N ALA A 247 1.37 6.63 14.78
CA ALA A 247 2.80 6.33 14.75
C ALA A 247 3.07 4.83 14.95
N SER A 248 4.19 4.37 14.42
CA SER A 248 4.67 2.98 14.56
C SER A 248 6.08 2.93 15.17
N GLY A 249 6.32 3.74 16.20
CA GLY A 249 7.63 3.87 16.81
C GLY A 249 8.70 4.26 15.79
N SER A 250 9.85 3.60 15.82
CA SER A 250 10.91 3.79 14.82
C SER A 250 10.77 2.92 13.57
N ILE A 251 9.60 2.29 13.34
CA ILE A 251 9.34 1.49 12.13
C ILE A 251 8.81 2.42 11.03
N TYR A 252 9.72 3.09 10.34
CA TYR A 252 9.40 4.09 9.32
C TYR A 252 9.09 3.48 7.94
N GLY A 253 9.81 2.42 7.55
CA GLY A 253 9.80 1.86 6.19
C GLY A 253 8.47 1.28 5.71
N VAL A 254 7.51 1.10 6.60
CA VAL A 254 6.20 0.56 6.26
C VAL A 254 5.24 1.63 5.72
N GLY A 255 5.31 2.85 6.27
CA GLY A 255 4.32 3.86 5.88
C GLY A 255 4.39 5.17 6.65
N ALA A 256 5.53 5.56 7.20
CA ALA A 256 5.65 6.75 8.05
C ALA A 256 5.99 8.03 7.29
N LEU A 257 6.39 7.95 6.01
CA LEU A 257 6.78 9.10 5.22
C LEU A 257 5.62 10.11 5.09
N LYS A 258 5.95 11.36 5.30
CA LYS A 258 5.12 12.52 5.01
C LYS A 258 5.88 13.40 4.03
N ALA A 259 5.19 13.95 3.04
CA ALA A 259 5.78 14.87 2.07
C ALA A 259 4.71 15.75 1.42
N SER A 260 5.15 16.78 0.72
CA SER A 260 4.28 17.59 -0.13
C SER A 260 4.06 16.93 -1.50
N ALA A 261 3.03 17.38 -2.21
CA ALA A 261 2.78 16.87 -3.57
C ALA A 261 3.92 17.24 -4.53
N ILE A 262 4.57 18.37 -4.32
CA ILE A 262 5.71 18.82 -5.11
C ILE A 262 6.94 17.94 -4.89
N ASP A 263 7.19 17.50 -3.64
CA ASP A 263 8.30 16.60 -3.35
C ASP A 263 8.06 15.21 -3.95
N VAL A 264 6.83 14.71 -3.90
CA VAL A 264 6.49 13.44 -4.56
C VAL A 264 6.69 13.52 -6.07
N GLN A 265 6.45 14.68 -6.71
CA GLN A 265 6.77 14.88 -8.13
C GLN A 265 8.27 14.77 -8.41
N LYS A 266 9.10 15.42 -7.57
CA LYS A 266 10.56 15.30 -7.67
C LYS A 266 11.02 13.84 -7.49
N TYR A 267 10.42 13.12 -6.55
CA TYR A 267 10.69 11.70 -6.34
C TYR A 267 10.30 10.84 -7.55
N LEU A 268 9.17 11.12 -8.20
CA LEU A 268 8.72 10.39 -9.39
C LEU A 268 9.65 10.56 -10.60
N GLU A 269 10.39 11.66 -10.69
CA GLU A 269 11.41 11.87 -11.71
C GLU A 269 12.51 10.80 -11.65
N LEU A 270 12.80 10.26 -10.47
CA LEU A 270 13.74 9.15 -10.30
C LEU A 270 13.34 7.93 -11.14
N PHE A 271 12.06 7.59 -11.17
CA PHE A 271 11.53 6.46 -11.97
C PHE A 271 11.45 6.83 -13.44
N ARG A 272 10.96 8.02 -13.78
CA ARG A 272 10.83 8.48 -15.16
C ARG A 272 12.17 8.55 -15.88
N GLN A 273 13.22 8.96 -15.17
CA GLN A 273 14.56 9.14 -15.72
C GLN A 273 15.53 7.99 -15.40
N ASN A 274 15.02 6.82 -15.00
CA ASN A 274 15.84 5.63 -14.71
C ASN A 274 17.02 5.92 -13.77
N GLY A 275 16.72 6.61 -12.65
CA GLY A 275 17.68 6.86 -11.58
C GLY A 275 18.57 8.10 -11.78
N LEU A 276 18.51 8.78 -12.92
CA LEU A 276 19.28 10.00 -13.21
C LEU A 276 18.39 11.23 -13.00
N VAL A 277 18.67 12.06 -12.00
CA VAL A 277 17.92 13.29 -11.75
C VAL A 277 18.90 14.46 -11.60
N ASN A 278 18.62 15.58 -12.25
CA ASN A 278 19.46 16.80 -12.23
C ASN A 278 20.95 16.54 -12.57
N GLY A 279 21.23 15.55 -13.43
CA GLY A 279 22.60 15.15 -13.81
C GLY A 279 23.33 14.30 -12.76
N VAL A 280 22.65 13.90 -11.67
CA VAL A 280 23.17 13.01 -10.63
C VAL A 280 22.52 11.63 -10.76
N GLN A 281 23.35 10.57 -10.84
CA GLN A 281 22.88 9.18 -10.80
C GLN A 281 22.70 8.79 -9.34
N ILE A 282 21.45 8.73 -8.90
CA ILE A 282 21.07 8.35 -7.52
C ILE A 282 21.01 6.82 -7.37
N VAL A 283 20.42 6.16 -8.35
CA VAL A 283 20.35 4.70 -8.47
C VAL A 283 20.77 4.32 -9.88
N SER A 284 21.57 3.28 -10.06
CA SER A 284 21.99 2.83 -11.40
C SER A 284 20.79 2.50 -12.29
N THR A 285 20.95 2.70 -13.59
CA THR A 285 19.90 2.35 -14.57
C THR A 285 19.48 0.88 -14.43
N GLU A 286 20.45 -0.02 -14.23
CA GLU A 286 20.20 -1.47 -14.06
C GLU A 286 19.32 -1.74 -12.82
N SER A 287 19.62 -1.09 -11.70
CA SER A 287 18.84 -1.22 -10.47
C SER A 287 17.44 -0.62 -10.62
N MET A 288 17.28 0.51 -11.31
CA MET A 288 15.98 1.09 -11.59
C MET A 288 15.14 0.23 -12.54
N GLU A 289 15.74 -0.34 -13.58
CA GLU A 289 15.06 -1.29 -14.46
C GLU A 289 14.62 -2.55 -13.69
N ALA A 290 15.43 -3.05 -12.78
CA ALA A 290 15.05 -4.17 -11.93
C ALA A 290 13.85 -3.83 -11.02
N MET A 291 13.82 -2.62 -10.44
CA MET A 291 12.70 -2.16 -9.62
C MET A 291 11.40 -2.05 -10.43
N GLN A 292 11.48 -1.56 -11.66
CA GLN A 292 10.35 -1.27 -12.54
C GLN A 292 9.94 -2.47 -13.40
N SER A 293 10.66 -3.59 -13.32
CA SER A 293 10.32 -4.83 -14.01
C SER A 293 9.34 -5.67 -13.21
N VAL A 294 8.53 -6.48 -13.93
CA VAL A 294 7.63 -7.45 -13.29
C VAL A 294 8.46 -8.54 -12.62
N GLN A 295 8.43 -8.58 -11.29
CA GLN A 295 9.07 -9.61 -10.48
C GLN A 295 8.10 -10.74 -10.11
N ILE A 296 6.81 -10.41 -9.96
CA ILE A 296 5.74 -11.36 -9.65
C ILE A 296 4.41 -10.82 -10.19
N THR A 297 3.52 -11.71 -10.60
CA THR A 297 2.13 -11.37 -10.92
C THR A 297 1.19 -12.06 -9.92
N THR A 298 0.31 -11.27 -9.32
CA THR A 298 -0.66 -11.76 -8.33
C THR A 298 -1.75 -12.62 -8.99
N PRO A 299 -2.48 -13.43 -8.22
CA PRO A 299 -3.62 -14.20 -8.74
C PRO A 299 -4.70 -13.34 -9.42
N ASN A 300 -4.82 -12.08 -9.04
CA ASN A 300 -5.77 -11.12 -9.65
C ASN A 300 -5.22 -10.42 -10.91
N GLY A 301 -3.99 -10.74 -11.32
CA GLY A 301 -3.36 -10.19 -12.53
C GLY A 301 -2.61 -8.86 -12.30
N VAL A 302 -2.49 -8.38 -11.07
CA VAL A 302 -1.66 -7.21 -10.75
C VAL A 302 -0.20 -7.65 -10.70
N SER A 303 0.69 -6.97 -11.42
CA SER A 303 2.12 -7.24 -11.38
C SER A 303 2.83 -6.31 -10.38
N TYR A 304 3.87 -6.83 -9.74
CA TYR A 304 4.64 -6.11 -8.73
C TYR A 304 6.14 -6.23 -8.99
N GLY A 305 6.84 -5.10 -8.88
CA GLY A 305 8.30 -4.99 -8.94
C GLY A 305 8.92 -4.91 -7.54
N TYR A 306 9.91 -4.05 -7.35
CA TYR A 306 10.46 -3.77 -6.03
C TYR A 306 9.83 -2.49 -5.47
N GLY A 307 8.86 -2.67 -4.55
CA GLY A 307 8.16 -1.57 -3.90
C GLY A 307 7.17 -0.81 -4.80
N LEU A 308 6.83 -1.36 -5.96
CA LEU A 308 6.00 -0.73 -6.98
C LEU A 308 5.03 -1.74 -7.60
N VAL A 309 3.82 -1.29 -7.86
CA VAL A 309 2.93 -1.92 -8.84
C VAL A 309 3.46 -1.58 -10.22
N VAL A 310 3.53 -2.56 -11.09
CA VAL A 310 4.08 -2.44 -12.45
C VAL A 310 3.02 -2.89 -13.44
N GLY A 311 2.84 -2.14 -14.51
CA GLY A 311 1.84 -2.49 -15.52
C GLY A 311 2.05 -1.82 -16.86
N THR A 312 1.06 -2.00 -17.71
CA THR A 312 0.94 -1.28 -18.98
C THR A 312 -0.44 -0.63 -19.01
N TYR A 313 -0.50 0.64 -19.33
CA TYR A 313 -1.73 1.38 -19.48
C TYR A 313 -1.70 2.16 -20.79
N GLN A 314 -2.69 1.97 -21.67
CA GLN A 314 -2.74 2.55 -23.02
C GLN A 314 -1.43 2.39 -23.81
N GLY A 315 -0.76 1.23 -23.67
CA GLY A 315 0.51 0.94 -24.31
C GLY A 315 1.74 1.57 -23.67
N GLN A 316 1.59 2.37 -22.62
CA GLN A 316 2.68 2.95 -21.83
C GLN A 316 3.03 2.04 -20.66
N HIS A 317 4.34 1.87 -20.40
CA HIS A 317 4.80 1.28 -19.15
C HIS A 317 4.46 2.22 -18.00
N VAL A 318 3.81 1.69 -16.96
CA VAL A 318 3.38 2.45 -15.78
C VAL A 318 3.89 1.76 -14.53
N VAL A 319 4.48 2.55 -13.65
CA VAL A 319 4.84 2.13 -12.29
C VAL A 319 4.21 3.05 -11.28
N GLY A 320 3.83 2.53 -10.12
CA GLY A 320 3.20 3.36 -9.10
C GLY A 320 2.97 2.60 -7.80
N HIS A 321 2.46 3.29 -6.81
CA HIS A 321 2.03 2.68 -5.56
C HIS A 321 0.91 3.50 -4.91
N GLY A 322 -0.02 2.81 -4.26
CA GLY A 322 -1.05 3.43 -3.44
C GLY A 322 -0.70 3.42 -1.95
N GLY A 323 -1.24 4.35 -1.21
CA GLY A 323 -1.10 4.41 0.24
C GLY A 323 -2.43 4.65 0.94
N GLY A 324 -2.65 3.99 2.08
CA GLY A 324 -3.87 4.14 2.86
C GLY A 324 -3.65 3.78 4.31
N VAL A 325 -4.10 4.66 5.17
CA VAL A 325 -4.24 4.48 6.62
C VAL A 325 -5.24 5.53 7.10
N LYS A 326 -5.69 5.50 8.36
CA LYS A 326 -6.55 6.54 8.93
C LYS A 326 -6.10 7.93 8.48
N GLY A 327 -7.01 8.71 7.93
CA GLY A 327 -6.76 10.09 7.48
C GLY A 327 -5.92 10.24 6.22
N ILE A 328 -5.58 9.15 5.52
CA ILE A 328 -4.69 9.20 4.36
C ILE A 328 -5.21 8.31 3.24
N SER A 329 -5.38 8.88 2.06
CA SER A 329 -5.36 8.16 0.78
C SER A 329 -4.37 8.86 -0.14
N SER A 330 -3.42 8.12 -0.66
CA SER A 330 -2.38 8.63 -1.54
C SER A 330 -2.17 7.71 -2.73
N PHE A 331 -1.76 8.27 -3.85
CA PHE A 331 -1.33 7.51 -5.01
C PHE A 331 -0.26 8.28 -5.79
N MET A 332 0.70 7.56 -6.30
CA MET A 332 1.70 8.10 -7.22
C MET A 332 1.90 7.16 -8.39
N LEU A 333 2.11 7.69 -9.57
CA LEU A 333 2.49 6.92 -10.74
C LEU A 333 3.49 7.67 -11.63
N ALA A 334 4.29 6.90 -12.35
CA ALA A 334 5.16 7.39 -13.41
C ALA A 334 5.02 6.54 -14.67
N THR A 335 5.07 7.20 -15.82
CA THR A 335 5.33 6.61 -17.13
C THR A 335 6.67 7.13 -17.65
N THR A 336 7.05 6.80 -18.87
CA THR A 336 8.24 7.41 -19.52
C THR A 336 8.11 8.91 -19.71
N ASP A 337 6.90 9.44 -19.84
CA ASP A 337 6.63 10.83 -20.18
C ASP A 337 5.99 11.62 -19.04
N LEU A 338 5.11 10.99 -18.29
CA LEU A 338 4.21 11.63 -17.32
C LEU A 338 4.41 11.08 -15.92
N THR A 339 4.23 11.96 -14.94
CA THR A 339 4.13 11.60 -13.52
C THR A 339 2.84 12.19 -12.96
N VAL A 340 2.17 11.47 -12.07
CA VAL A 340 0.97 11.94 -11.38
C VAL A 340 1.04 11.62 -9.90
N THR A 341 0.70 12.60 -9.07
CA THR A 341 0.57 12.47 -7.61
C THR A 341 -0.84 12.88 -7.19
N VAL A 342 -1.47 12.09 -6.32
CA VAL A 342 -2.74 12.40 -5.66
C VAL A 342 -2.59 12.16 -4.17
N LEU A 343 -2.81 13.19 -3.36
CA LEU A 343 -2.73 13.14 -1.90
C LEU A 343 -4.02 13.68 -1.28
N THR A 344 -4.53 13.02 -0.26
CA THR A 344 -5.72 13.47 0.49
C THR A 344 -5.50 13.34 1.99
N ASN A 345 -6.24 14.11 2.77
CA ASN A 345 -6.21 14.08 4.24
C ASN A 345 -7.40 13.31 4.85
N ILE A 346 -7.95 12.38 4.10
CA ILE A 346 -8.97 11.43 4.52
C ILE A 346 -8.71 10.07 3.85
N ALA A 347 -9.01 8.99 4.56
CA ALA A 347 -8.92 7.63 4.01
C ALA A 347 -10.10 7.30 3.07
N GLU A 348 -10.05 6.13 2.43
CA GLU A 348 -11.13 5.58 1.59
C GLU A 348 -11.43 6.37 0.30
N VAL A 349 -10.57 7.32 -0.09
CA VAL A 349 -10.64 7.97 -1.39
C VAL A 349 -9.95 7.09 -2.43
N PRO A 350 -10.56 6.84 -3.62
CA PRO A 350 -9.93 6.07 -4.69
C PRO A 350 -8.87 6.92 -5.42
N ALA A 351 -7.78 7.25 -4.73
CA ALA A 351 -6.71 8.10 -5.25
C ALA A 351 -6.08 7.54 -6.54
N GLU A 352 -6.06 6.21 -6.69
CA GLU A 352 -5.64 5.52 -7.91
C GLU A 352 -6.53 5.90 -9.11
N ASP A 353 -7.87 5.80 -8.97
CA ASP A 353 -8.81 6.12 -10.05
C ASP A 353 -8.69 7.60 -10.44
N VAL A 354 -8.48 8.49 -9.45
CA VAL A 354 -8.23 9.91 -9.68
C VAL A 354 -6.94 10.13 -10.47
N ALA A 355 -5.86 9.42 -10.13
CA ALA A 355 -4.59 9.53 -10.83
C ALA A 355 -4.68 9.06 -12.28
N PHE A 356 -5.37 7.94 -12.54
CA PHE A 356 -5.61 7.46 -13.91
C PHE A 356 -6.54 8.38 -14.69
N LEU A 357 -7.56 8.99 -14.06
CA LEU A 357 -8.40 10.00 -14.71
C LEU A 357 -7.58 11.21 -15.18
N VAL A 358 -6.60 11.65 -14.36
CA VAL A 358 -5.66 12.71 -14.73
C VAL A 358 -4.73 12.24 -15.85
N LEU A 359 -4.20 11.01 -15.76
CA LEU A 359 -3.31 10.45 -16.77
C LEU A 359 -3.99 10.38 -18.16
N ASP A 360 -5.26 9.98 -18.22
CA ASP A 360 -6.05 9.85 -19.46
C ASP A 360 -6.12 11.16 -20.26
N GLU A 361 -6.12 12.30 -19.57
CA GLU A 361 -6.20 13.61 -20.23
C GLU A 361 -4.99 13.89 -21.13
N TRP A 362 -3.79 13.43 -20.72
CA TRP A 362 -2.55 13.68 -21.45
C TRP A 362 -2.11 12.53 -22.35
N LEU A 363 -2.55 11.29 -22.10
CA LEU A 363 -2.20 10.15 -22.95
C LEU A 363 -2.94 10.20 -24.30
N LYS A 364 -4.09 10.90 -24.39
CA LYS A 364 -4.91 11.03 -25.61
C LYS A 364 -5.26 9.69 -26.27
N GLY A 365 -5.17 8.60 -25.52
CA GLY A 365 -5.62 7.28 -25.93
C GLY A 365 -7.11 7.11 -25.69
N GLU A 366 -7.72 6.13 -26.35
CA GLU A 366 -9.03 5.65 -25.89
C GLU A 366 -8.81 5.01 -24.52
N PRO A 367 -9.61 5.39 -23.47
CA PRO A 367 -9.53 4.71 -22.19
C PRO A 367 -9.56 3.20 -22.41
N GLU A 368 -8.69 2.46 -21.74
CA GLU A 368 -8.76 1.00 -21.82
C GLU A 368 -10.19 0.60 -21.44
N LYS A 369 -10.96 0.17 -22.44
CA LYS A 369 -12.26 -0.44 -22.18
C LYS A 369 -11.93 -1.65 -21.33
N GLY A 370 -12.12 -1.51 -20.01
CA GLY A 370 -11.95 -2.60 -19.08
C GLY A 370 -12.55 -3.84 -19.74
N SER A 371 -11.76 -4.88 -19.94
CA SER A 371 -12.21 -6.08 -20.62
C SER A 371 -13.51 -6.48 -19.92
N LEU A 372 -14.64 -6.39 -20.64
CA LEU A 372 -15.93 -6.81 -20.10
C LEU A 372 -15.75 -8.28 -19.74
N ASN A 373 -15.42 -8.53 -18.48
CA ASN A 373 -15.25 -9.88 -17.98
C ASN A 373 -16.56 -10.62 -18.22
N LYS A 374 -16.54 -11.62 -19.12
CA LYS A 374 -17.73 -12.41 -19.44
C LYS A 374 -18.12 -13.22 -18.21
N ILE A 375 -19.33 -13.00 -17.71
CA ILE A 375 -19.89 -13.84 -16.65
C ILE A 375 -19.97 -15.29 -17.15
N ILE A 376 -19.41 -16.21 -16.41
CA ILE A 376 -19.40 -17.65 -16.68
C ILE A 376 -20.26 -18.32 -15.60
N PRO A 377 -21.51 -18.73 -15.92
CA PRO A 377 -22.37 -19.31 -14.92
C PRO A 377 -21.75 -20.59 -14.34
N LEU A 378 -21.75 -20.68 -13.03
CA LEU A 378 -21.39 -21.89 -12.27
C LEU A 378 -22.65 -22.42 -11.56
N SER A 379 -22.78 -23.73 -11.46
CA SER A 379 -23.86 -24.35 -10.67
C SER A 379 -23.65 -24.15 -9.18
N ASP A 380 -24.72 -24.20 -8.39
CA ASP A 380 -24.64 -24.08 -6.92
C ASP A 380 -23.68 -25.12 -6.33
N GLY A 381 -23.64 -26.35 -6.87
CA GLY A 381 -22.67 -27.35 -6.45
C GLY A 381 -21.20 -26.98 -6.70
N GLN A 382 -20.93 -26.24 -7.77
CA GLN A 382 -19.59 -25.71 -8.05
C GLN A 382 -19.27 -24.50 -7.16
N LEU A 383 -20.26 -23.69 -6.82
CA LEU A 383 -20.10 -22.54 -5.95
C LEU A 383 -19.94 -22.93 -4.48
N GLN A 384 -20.53 -24.02 -4.05
CA GLN A 384 -20.54 -24.49 -2.65
C GLN A 384 -19.13 -24.70 -2.08
N GLN A 385 -18.12 -25.07 -2.89
CA GLN A 385 -16.76 -25.27 -2.43
C GLN A 385 -16.10 -23.99 -1.87
N TYR A 386 -16.56 -22.81 -2.31
CA TYR A 386 -16.02 -21.50 -1.90
C TYR A 386 -16.70 -20.97 -0.64
N VAL A 387 -17.83 -21.53 -0.24
CA VAL A 387 -18.55 -21.11 0.96
C VAL A 387 -17.73 -21.42 2.20
N GLY A 388 -17.74 -20.49 3.15
CA GLY A 388 -17.07 -20.63 4.44
C GLY A 388 -16.49 -19.33 4.97
N TYR A 389 -15.71 -19.46 6.03
CA TYR A 389 -15.07 -18.35 6.74
C TYR A 389 -13.59 -18.28 6.40
N TYR A 390 -13.11 -17.06 6.13
CA TYR A 390 -11.74 -16.76 5.75
C TYR A 390 -11.21 -15.65 6.64
N GLU A 391 -9.98 -15.79 7.13
CA GLU A 391 -9.41 -14.82 8.06
C GLU A 391 -7.88 -14.79 8.00
N THR A 392 -7.33 -13.59 8.25
CA THR A 392 -5.91 -13.36 8.50
C THR A 392 -5.67 -12.99 9.96
N ASN A 393 -4.46 -13.16 10.46
CA ASN A 393 -4.07 -12.69 11.79
C ASN A 393 -4.09 -11.15 11.90
N GLU A 394 -4.15 -10.43 10.76
CA GLU A 394 -4.34 -8.97 10.68
C GLU A 394 -5.81 -8.54 10.89
N ARG A 395 -6.68 -9.42 11.40
CA ARG A 395 -8.13 -9.16 11.63
C ARG A 395 -8.91 -8.86 10.33
N GLN A 396 -8.41 -9.28 9.18
CA GLN A 396 -9.21 -9.26 7.96
C GLN A 396 -10.01 -10.54 7.89
N SER A 397 -11.33 -10.44 7.90
CA SER A 397 -12.22 -11.58 7.78
C SER A 397 -13.19 -11.41 6.61
N VAL A 398 -13.53 -12.52 5.97
CA VAL A 398 -14.50 -12.60 4.90
C VAL A 398 -15.34 -13.86 5.12
N GLU A 399 -16.65 -13.71 5.32
CA GLU A 399 -17.58 -14.83 5.23
C GLU A 399 -18.14 -14.89 3.81
N VAL A 400 -18.11 -16.07 3.22
CA VAL A 400 -18.58 -16.32 1.85
C VAL A 400 -19.83 -17.16 1.91
N SER A 401 -20.93 -16.68 1.33
CA SER A 401 -22.22 -17.36 1.23
C SER A 401 -22.70 -17.45 -0.21
N LEU A 402 -23.60 -18.44 -0.48
CA LEU A 402 -24.26 -18.59 -1.77
C LEU A 402 -25.35 -17.54 -1.95
N ILE A 403 -25.44 -17.04 -3.18
CA ILE A 403 -26.60 -16.29 -3.68
C ILE A 403 -27.00 -16.82 -5.06
N ASN A 404 -28.14 -16.39 -5.60
CA ASN A 404 -28.50 -16.71 -6.98
C ASN A 404 -27.42 -16.26 -7.96
N GLU A 405 -26.88 -17.20 -8.73
CA GLU A 405 -25.88 -16.96 -9.80
C GLU A 405 -24.54 -16.40 -9.32
N GLY A 406 -24.13 -16.60 -8.05
CA GLY A 406 -22.85 -16.11 -7.56
C GLY A 406 -22.60 -16.34 -6.08
N LEU A 407 -21.70 -15.56 -5.53
CA LEU A 407 -21.34 -15.57 -4.12
C LEU A 407 -21.54 -14.17 -3.51
N ARG A 408 -21.81 -14.13 -2.21
CA ARG A 408 -21.81 -12.92 -1.40
C ARG A 408 -20.64 -12.97 -0.44
N LEU A 409 -19.85 -11.92 -0.43
CA LEU A 409 -18.77 -11.69 0.50
C LEU A 409 -19.27 -10.75 1.62
N HIS A 410 -19.28 -11.23 2.84
CA HIS A 410 -19.54 -10.43 4.04
C HIS A 410 -18.19 -9.99 4.62
N ILE A 411 -17.91 -8.69 4.58
CA ILE A 411 -16.62 -8.10 4.97
C ILE A 411 -16.92 -7.00 5.98
N GLN A 412 -16.59 -7.22 7.24
CA GLN A 412 -16.95 -6.29 8.32
C GLN A 412 -18.47 -6.00 8.33
N HIS A 413 -18.88 -4.78 8.01
CA HIS A 413 -20.28 -4.34 7.97
C HIS A 413 -20.86 -4.27 6.56
N GLN A 414 -20.15 -4.76 5.55
CA GLN A 414 -20.57 -4.69 4.14
C GLN A 414 -20.82 -6.07 3.55
N SER A 415 -21.81 -6.16 2.68
CA SER A 415 -22.10 -7.35 1.89
C SER A 415 -21.95 -7.00 0.41
N ILE A 416 -21.10 -7.74 -0.30
CA ILE A 416 -20.75 -7.48 -1.69
C ILE A 416 -21.03 -8.73 -2.52
N ASP A 417 -21.90 -8.61 -3.52
CA ASP A 417 -22.19 -9.71 -4.43
C ASP A 417 -21.11 -9.78 -5.51
N VAL A 418 -20.59 -10.99 -5.74
CA VAL A 418 -19.56 -11.25 -6.75
C VAL A 418 -20.04 -12.30 -7.74
N LYS A 419 -19.73 -12.10 -9.02
CA LYS A 419 -20.12 -12.98 -10.11
C LYS A 419 -18.94 -13.74 -10.68
N PRO A 420 -19.07 -15.01 -11.03
CA PRO A 420 -17.98 -15.80 -11.59
C PRO A 420 -17.61 -15.33 -13.00
N ILE A 421 -16.32 -15.17 -13.25
CA ILE A 421 -15.72 -14.83 -14.55
C ILE A 421 -14.72 -15.91 -15.01
N GLY A 422 -14.49 -16.92 -14.18
CA GLY A 422 -13.63 -18.05 -14.41
C GLY A 422 -13.91 -19.14 -13.38
N LYS A 423 -13.18 -20.25 -13.46
CA LYS A 423 -13.37 -21.39 -12.55
C LYS A 423 -13.23 -20.95 -11.08
N ASP A 424 -12.18 -20.22 -10.75
CA ASP A 424 -11.86 -19.81 -9.37
C ASP A 424 -11.79 -18.27 -9.24
N GLN A 425 -12.26 -17.53 -10.27
CA GLN A 425 -12.21 -16.07 -10.34
C GLN A 425 -13.60 -15.47 -10.38
N PHE A 426 -13.76 -14.39 -9.60
CA PHE A 426 -15.00 -13.64 -9.49
C PHE A 426 -14.71 -12.14 -9.64
N ILE A 427 -15.74 -11.39 -10.05
CA ILE A 427 -15.66 -9.95 -10.23
C ILE A 427 -16.56 -9.23 -9.22
N LEU A 428 -16.03 -8.19 -8.61
CA LEU A 428 -16.77 -7.24 -7.77
C LEU A 428 -17.54 -6.23 -8.64
N PRO A 429 -18.52 -5.52 -8.07
CA PRO A 429 -19.25 -4.47 -8.79
C PRO A 429 -18.38 -3.32 -9.31
N ASP A 430 -17.25 -3.04 -8.65
CA ASP A 430 -16.27 -2.03 -9.04
C ASP A 430 -15.28 -2.51 -10.13
N GLY A 431 -15.45 -3.74 -10.65
CA GLY A 431 -14.60 -4.34 -11.68
C GLY A 431 -13.33 -5.02 -11.14
N LYS A 432 -13.04 -4.93 -9.85
CA LYS A 432 -11.90 -5.61 -9.25
C LYS A 432 -12.14 -7.12 -9.14
N LYS A 433 -11.05 -7.89 -9.16
CA LYS A 433 -11.12 -9.36 -9.14
C LYS A 433 -10.91 -9.91 -7.74
N VAL A 434 -11.55 -11.04 -7.50
CA VAL A 434 -11.32 -11.91 -6.34
C VAL A 434 -11.01 -13.30 -6.88
N THR A 435 -9.94 -13.93 -6.40
CA THR A 435 -9.52 -15.26 -6.84
C THR A 435 -9.45 -16.21 -5.65
N PHE A 436 -10.13 -17.35 -5.74
CA PHE A 436 -9.97 -18.42 -4.76
C PHE A 436 -8.74 -19.26 -5.11
N ILE A 437 -7.91 -19.52 -4.12
CA ILE A 437 -6.68 -20.29 -4.27
C ILE A 437 -6.97 -21.73 -3.89
N ILE A 438 -6.69 -22.63 -4.83
CA ILE A 438 -6.97 -24.08 -4.72
C ILE A 438 -5.64 -24.81 -4.51
N ASP A 439 -5.60 -25.79 -3.61
CA ASP A 439 -4.43 -26.65 -3.42
C ASP A 439 -4.34 -27.77 -4.46
N GLU A 440 -3.25 -28.55 -4.39
CA GLU A 440 -2.98 -29.68 -5.30
C GLU A 440 -4.04 -30.79 -5.19
N GLN A 441 -4.78 -30.86 -4.05
CA GLN A 441 -5.85 -31.83 -3.80
C GLN A 441 -7.22 -31.31 -4.28
N GLY A 442 -7.30 -30.06 -4.76
CA GLY A 442 -8.53 -29.43 -5.24
C GLY A 442 -9.35 -28.76 -4.13
N ALA A 443 -8.80 -28.60 -2.93
CA ALA A 443 -9.47 -27.92 -1.83
C ALA A 443 -9.18 -26.40 -1.84
N VAL A 444 -10.18 -25.61 -1.44
CA VAL A 444 -10.02 -24.15 -1.33
C VAL A 444 -9.17 -23.81 -0.11
N ARG A 445 -7.98 -23.26 -0.34
CA ARG A 445 -7.04 -22.82 0.70
C ARG A 445 -7.35 -21.44 1.24
N GLY A 446 -7.85 -20.55 0.39
CA GLY A 446 -8.08 -19.16 0.75
C GLY A 446 -8.64 -18.33 -0.39
N ILE A 447 -8.82 -17.07 -0.12
CA ILE A 447 -9.27 -16.04 -1.06
C ILE A 447 -8.19 -15.00 -1.23
N PHE A 448 -7.86 -14.65 -2.47
CA PHE A 448 -6.97 -13.53 -2.79
C PHE A 448 -7.85 -12.32 -3.18
N ARG A 449 -7.78 -11.26 -2.36
CA ARG A 449 -8.55 -10.02 -2.56
C ARG A 449 -7.64 -8.81 -2.36
N GLY A 450 -7.71 -7.86 -3.30
CA GLY A 450 -6.74 -6.77 -3.33
C GLY A 450 -5.33 -7.34 -3.52
N MET A 451 -4.48 -7.14 -2.55
CA MET A 451 -3.10 -7.65 -2.52
C MET A 451 -2.85 -8.64 -1.36
N ARG A 452 -3.90 -9.22 -0.80
CA ARG A 452 -3.85 -10.08 0.40
C ARG A 452 -4.40 -11.47 0.12
N PHE A 453 -3.71 -12.48 0.66
CA PHE A 453 -4.20 -13.83 0.79
C PHE A 453 -4.88 -14.00 2.16
N ILE A 454 -6.17 -14.35 2.15
CA ILE A 454 -6.99 -14.54 3.33
C ILE A 454 -7.29 -16.04 3.44
N GLN A 455 -6.76 -16.69 4.47
CA GLN A 455 -6.78 -18.15 4.60
C GLN A 455 -8.19 -18.66 4.97
N LYS A 456 -8.62 -19.77 4.36
CA LYS A 456 -9.85 -20.47 4.76
C LYS A 456 -9.66 -21.10 6.13
N ARG A 457 -10.62 -20.91 7.04
CA ARG A 457 -10.66 -21.53 8.37
C ARG A 457 -11.67 -22.68 8.37
N SER A 458 -11.43 -23.70 9.17
CA SER A 458 -12.33 -24.85 9.26
C SER A 458 -13.66 -24.53 9.96
N GLU A 459 -13.65 -23.53 10.87
CA GLU A 459 -14.83 -22.99 11.57
C GLU A 459 -14.58 -21.51 11.89
N ALA A 460 -15.65 -20.72 12.02
CA ALA A 460 -15.53 -19.38 12.61
C ALA A 460 -14.99 -19.56 14.04
N VAL A 461 -13.86 -18.95 14.35
CA VAL A 461 -13.39 -18.85 15.73
C VAL A 461 -14.47 -18.07 16.48
N GLY A 462 -15.23 -18.75 17.32
CA GLY A 462 -16.26 -18.11 18.13
C GLY A 462 -15.61 -16.98 18.91
N ASP A 463 -16.28 -15.84 18.93
CA ASP A 463 -15.96 -14.72 19.79
C ASP A 463 -15.89 -15.26 21.24
N GLU A 464 -14.67 -15.53 21.74
CA GLU A 464 -14.47 -15.75 23.17
C GLU A 464 -14.53 -14.39 23.87
N SER A 465 -15.74 -13.85 23.89
CA SER A 465 -16.13 -12.74 24.76
C SER A 465 -17.05 -13.28 25.83
N GLU A 466 -16.48 -13.76 26.92
CA GLU A 466 -17.07 -13.70 28.25
C GLU A 466 -16.12 -12.99 29.22
#